data_f7cd583b432ffe29445b3bc0e551406b
#
_entry.id   f7cd583b432ffe29445b3bc0e551406b
#
_cell.length_a   1.000
_cell.length_b   1.000
_cell.length_c   1.000
_cell.angle_alpha   90.00
_cell.angle_beta   90.00
_cell.angle_gamma   90.00
#
_symmetry.space_group_name_H-M   'P 1'
#
loop_
_entity.id
_entity.type
_entity.pdbx_description
1 polymer ?
#
loop_
_entity_poly.entity_id
_entity_poly.type
_entity_poly.pdbx_seq_one_letter_code
_entity_poly.pdbx_strand_id
1 'polypeptide(L)'
;MLAMVVDLRISPMDTKELVRVYRDEVVPLAREQRDFNGAWLLTDPDTGVGISITLWDTERHTGEIEGFYDEKVEKFAALLTETPVRKHYDLEVIA
;
A
#
# COMPACT_ATOMS: atom_id res chain seq x y z
N MET A 1 -4.01 9.57 13.56
CA MET A 1 -3.36 8.50 12.80
C MET A 1 -3.65 8.69 11.31
N LEU A 2 -2.62 8.63 10.49
CA LEU A 2 -2.73 8.83 9.06
C LEU A 2 -2.97 7.50 8.35
N ALA A 3 -3.96 7.46 7.45
CA ALA A 3 -4.19 6.33 6.57
C ALA A 3 -3.75 6.72 5.14
N MET A 4 -2.84 5.93 4.57
CA MET A 4 -2.50 6.04 3.15
C MET A 4 -3.30 5.00 2.39
N VAL A 5 -4.06 5.45 1.40
CA VAL A 5 -4.91 4.59 0.58
C VAL A 5 -4.41 4.67 -0.86
N VAL A 6 -4.05 3.52 -1.41
CA VAL A 6 -3.50 3.45 -2.77
C VAL A 6 -4.41 2.60 -3.62
N ASP A 7 -4.96 3.20 -4.67
CA ASP A 7 -5.75 2.48 -5.67
C ASP A 7 -4.81 1.81 -6.66
N LEU A 8 -5.02 0.52 -6.88
CA LEU A 8 -4.18 -0.33 -7.71
C LEU A 8 -4.96 -0.95 -8.85
N ARG A 9 -4.29 -1.10 -10.00
CA ARG A 9 -4.83 -1.85 -11.14
C ARG A 9 -3.79 -2.87 -11.57
N ILE A 10 -4.22 -4.12 -11.71
CA ILE A 10 -3.34 -5.23 -12.06
C ILE A 10 -4.07 -6.17 -13.02
N SER A 11 -3.32 -6.89 -13.86
CA SER A 11 -3.90 -7.99 -14.60
C SER A 11 -4.44 -9.04 -13.65
N PRO A 12 -5.69 -9.51 -13.79
CA PRO A 12 -6.26 -10.49 -12.85
C PRO A 12 -5.39 -11.73 -12.63
N MET A 13 -4.70 -12.20 -13.68
CA MET A 13 -3.79 -13.35 -13.58
C MET A 13 -2.59 -13.11 -12.64
N ASP A 14 -2.24 -11.86 -12.37
CA ASP A 14 -1.10 -11.50 -11.52
C ASP A 14 -1.49 -11.23 -10.07
N THR A 15 -2.76 -11.44 -9.70
CA THR A 15 -3.26 -11.15 -8.36
C THR A 15 -2.50 -11.93 -7.27
N LYS A 16 -2.22 -13.21 -7.51
CA LYS A 16 -1.49 -14.04 -6.53
C LYS A 16 -0.07 -13.54 -6.33
N GLU A 17 0.58 -13.10 -7.40
CA GLU A 17 1.94 -12.54 -7.32
C GLU A 17 1.93 -11.20 -6.58
N LEU A 18 0.93 -10.36 -6.83
CA LEU A 18 0.76 -9.12 -6.09
C LEU A 18 0.64 -9.36 -4.59
N VAL A 19 -0.20 -10.31 -4.19
CA VAL A 19 -0.38 -10.68 -2.78
C VAL A 19 0.92 -11.16 -2.17
N ARG A 20 1.66 -12.01 -2.89
CA ARG A 20 2.95 -12.53 -2.44
C ARG A 20 3.97 -11.40 -2.23
N VAL A 21 4.12 -10.55 -3.21
CA VAL A 21 5.07 -9.42 -3.13
C VAL A 21 4.69 -8.47 -1.98
N TYR A 22 3.41 -8.17 -1.85
CA TYR A 22 2.93 -7.30 -0.79
C TYR A 22 3.23 -7.89 0.60
N ARG A 23 2.85 -9.15 0.81
CA ARG A 23 3.05 -9.83 2.09
C ARG A 23 4.52 -10.05 2.42
N ASP A 24 5.30 -10.51 1.45
CA ASP A 24 6.66 -11.01 1.69
C ASP A 24 7.75 -9.96 1.49
N GLU A 25 7.48 -8.89 0.74
CA GLU A 25 8.48 -7.87 0.41
C GLU A 25 8.06 -6.46 0.87
N VAL A 26 6.83 -6.05 0.63
CA VAL A 26 6.39 -4.69 0.99
C VAL A 26 6.14 -4.56 2.49
N VAL A 27 5.38 -5.47 3.08
CA VAL A 27 5.06 -5.42 4.51
C VAL A 27 6.30 -5.46 5.41
N PRO A 28 7.29 -6.35 5.16
CA PRO A 28 8.51 -6.34 5.97
C PRO A 28 9.28 -5.02 5.89
N LEU A 29 9.34 -4.39 4.72
CA LEU A 29 9.96 -3.09 4.55
C LEU A 29 9.17 -1.99 5.27
N ALA A 30 7.85 -2.06 5.23
CA ALA A 30 6.98 -1.12 5.94
C ALA A 30 7.20 -1.20 7.45
N ARG A 31 7.37 -2.41 7.99
CA ARG A 31 7.62 -2.63 9.42
C ARG A 31 8.92 -2.01 9.90
N GLU A 32 9.86 -1.77 9.02
CA GLU A 32 11.11 -1.07 9.35
C GLU A 32 10.92 0.44 9.48
N GLN A 33 9.79 0.97 9.01
CA GLN A 33 9.51 2.39 9.08
C GLN A 33 9.03 2.78 10.47
N ARG A 34 9.50 3.92 10.95
CA ARG A 34 9.35 4.40 12.31
C ARG A 34 7.91 4.45 12.82
N ASP A 35 7.01 4.98 12.01
CA ASP A 35 5.63 5.23 12.43
C ASP A 35 4.63 4.23 11.87
N PHE A 36 5.10 3.14 11.27
CA PHE A 36 4.23 2.14 10.68
C PHE A 36 3.38 1.44 11.73
N ASN A 37 2.07 1.35 11.50
CA ASN A 37 1.11 0.80 12.46
C ASN A 37 0.12 -0.20 11.86
N GLY A 38 0.31 -0.64 10.65
CA GLY A 38 -0.51 -1.68 10.03
C GLY A 38 -0.66 -1.51 8.55
N ALA A 39 -0.98 -2.62 7.89
CA ALA A 39 -1.20 -2.65 6.44
C ALA A 39 -2.27 -3.67 6.08
N TRP A 40 -3.07 -3.33 5.08
CA TRP A 40 -4.08 -4.20 4.50
C TRP A 40 -4.00 -4.12 2.99
N LEU A 41 -4.13 -5.25 2.33
CA LEU A 41 -4.29 -5.33 0.88
C LEU A 41 -5.63 -6.00 0.59
N LEU A 42 -6.47 -5.31 -0.17
CA LEU A 42 -7.75 -5.83 -0.63
C LEU A 42 -7.67 -5.99 -2.14
N THR A 43 -8.16 -7.10 -2.66
CA THR A 43 -8.15 -7.34 -4.10
C THR A 43 -9.48 -7.89 -4.58
N ASP A 44 -9.83 -7.53 -5.80
CA ASP A 44 -10.88 -8.20 -6.56
C ASP A 44 -10.18 -9.01 -7.66
N PRO A 45 -10.05 -10.33 -7.51
CA PRO A 45 -9.32 -11.14 -8.47
C PRO A 45 -10.00 -11.24 -9.83
N ASP A 46 -11.29 -10.92 -9.92
CA ASP A 46 -12.02 -10.97 -11.19
C ASP A 46 -11.75 -9.75 -12.07
N THR A 47 -11.57 -8.59 -11.45
CA THR A 47 -11.40 -7.32 -12.17
C THR A 47 -9.97 -6.80 -12.18
N GLY A 48 -9.12 -7.26 -11.27
CA GLY A 48 -7.77 -6.73 -11.10
C GLY A 48 -7.72 -5.40 -10.37
N VAL A 49 -8.79 -5.03 -9.68
CA VAL A 49 -8.81 -3.85 -8.81
C VAL A 49 -8.26 -4.21 -7.44
N GLY A 50 -7.40 -3.38 -6.90
CA GLY A 50 -6.88 -3.55 -5.56
C GLY A 50 -6.83 -2.24 -4.80
N ILE A 51 -6.80 -2.35 -3.48
CA ILE A 51 -6.63 -1.21 -2.58
C ILE A 51 -5.62 -1.61 -1.51
N SER A 52 -4.58 -0.81 -1.36
CA SER A 52 -3.63 -0.93 -0.25
C SER A 52 -3.96 0.15 0.77
N ILE A 53 -4.08 -0.25 2.02
CA ILE A 53 -4.27 0.69 3.14
C ILE A 53 -3.12 0.49 4.11
N THR A 54 -2.39 1.55 4.42
CA THR A 54 -1.37 1.54 5.46
C THR A 54 -1.70 2.58 6.52
N LEU A 55 -1.47 2.24 7.77
CA LEU A 55 -1.67 3.15 8.90
C LEU A 55 -0.32 3.58 9.45
N TRP A 56 -0.24 4.86 9.77
CA TRP A 56 0.97 5.51 10.27
C TRP A 56 0.65 6.29 11.54
N ASP A 57 1.45 6.10 12.55
CA ASP A 57 1.29 6.77 13.84
C ASP A 57 1.84 8.20 13.78
N THR A 58 1.19 9.00 12.96
CA THR A 58 1.46 10.42 12.75
C THR A 58 0.15 11.08 12.34
N GLU A 59 0.05 12.38 12.54
CA GLU A 59 -1.10 13.16 12.10
C GLU A 59 -0.86 13.82 10.74
N ARG A 60 0.37 13.77 10.24
CA ARG A 60 0.74 14.44 9.01
C ARG A 60 1.37 13.50 8.02
N HIS A 61 1.05 13.72 6.75
CA HIS A 61 1.75 13.10 5.65
C HIS A 61 3.18 13.65 5.57
N THR A 62 4.16 12.78 5.77
CA THR A 62 5.57 13.15 5.85
C THR A 62 6.35 12.77 4.59
N GLY A 63 7.50 13.43 4.39
CA GLY A 63 8.41 13.05 3.32
C GLY A 63 8.98 11.64 3.49
N GLU A 64 9.09 11.14 4.73
CA GLU A 64 9.53 9.77 5.01
C GLU A 64 8.53 8.75 4.47
N ILE A 65 7.22 9.00 4.64
CA ILE A 65 6.17 8.14 4.11
C ILE A 65 6.19 8.13 2.59
N GLU A 66 6.30 9.29 1.95
CA GLU A 66 6.42 9.39 0.49
C GLU A 66 7.69 8.70 0.00
N GLY A 67 8.80 8.89 0.67
CA GLY A 67 10.06 8.23 0.34
C GLY A 67 9.95 6.71 0.39
N PHE A 68 9.23 6.18 1.36
CA PHE A 68 8.97 4.75 1.45
C PHE A 68 8.27 4.24 0.18
N TYR A 69 7.18 4.92 -0.26
CA TYR A 69 6.47 4.52 -1.47
C TYR A 69 7.31 4.67 -2.73
N ASP A 70 8.11 5.73 -2.82
CA ASP A 70 8.92 5.99 -4.00
C ASP A 70 10.13 5.04 -4.12
N GLU A 71 10.75 4.67 -2.99
CA GLU A 71 12.01 3.95 -2.99
C GLU A 71 11.87 2.44 -2.68
N LYS A 72 10.90 2.06 -1.86
CA LYS A 72 10.83 0.70 -1.30
C LYS A 72 9.82 -0.21 -1.98
N VAL A 73 8.88 0.34 -2.75
CA VAL A 73 7.81 -0.44 -3.36
C VAL A 73 7.93 -0.56 -4.88
N GLU A 74 9.11 -0.34 -5.42
CA GLU A 74 9.37 -0.37 -6.86
C GLU A 74 8.97 -1.70 -7.51
N LYS A 75 9.32 -2.83 -6.90
CA LYS A 75 8.94 -4.15 -7.41
C LYS A 75 7.43 -4.34 -7.44
N PHE A 76 6.76 -3.82 -6.45
CA PHE A 76 5.32 -3.85 -6.37
C PHE A 76 4.71 -3.04 -7.52
N ALA A 77 5.26 -1.86 -7.79
CA ALA A 77 4.79 -1.00 -8.89
C ALA A 77 4.95 -1.66 -10.25
N ALA A 78 5.96 -2.51 -10.45
CA ALA A 78 6.20 -3.20 -11.71
C ALA A 78 5.07 -4.17 -12.10
N LEU A 79 4.28 -4.63 -11.13
CA LEU A 79 3.13 -5.50 -11.38
C LEU A 79 1.87 -4.74 -11.79
N LEU A 80 1.87 -3.42 -11.66
CA LEU A 80 0.69 -2.61 -11.91
C LEU A 80 0.55 -2.27 -13.40
N THR A 81 -0.70 -2.24 -13.88
CA THR A 81 -1.02 -1.89 -15.28
C THR A 81 -1.21 -0.40 -15.47
N GLU A 82 -1.39 0.34 -14.38
CA GLU A 82 -1.56 1.79 -14.37
C GLU A 82 -0.76 2.40 -13.22
N THR A 83 -0.46 3.67 -13.32
CA THR A 83 0.15 4.41 -12.23
C THR A 83 -0.79 4.40 -11.02
N PRO A 84 -0.34 3.96 -9.83
CA PRO A 84 -1.20 3.93 -8.66
C PRO A 84 -1.57 5.35 -8.21
N VAL A 85 -2.80 5.50 -7.72
CA VAL A 85 -3.27 6.78 -7.17
C VAL A 85 -3.17 6.71 -5.66
N ARG A 86 -2.37 7.59 -5.08
CA ARG A 86 -2.17 7.69 -3.63
C ARG A 86 -3.03 8.80 -3.05
N LYS A 87 -3.75 8.47 -1.98
CA LYS A 87 -4.57 9.40 -1.21
C LYS A 87 -4.25 9.23 0.26
N HIS A 88 -4.45 10.25 1.06
CA HIS A 88 -4.30 10.14 2.50
C HIS A 88 -5.51 10.71 3.22
N TYR A 89 -5.81 10.12 4.35
CA TYR A 89 -6.97 10.46 5.17
C TYR A 89 -6.58 10.35 6.64
N ASP A 90 -7.33 11.06 7.48
CA ASP A 90 -7.26 10.83 8.92
C ASP A 90 -8.11 9.61 9.28
N LEU A 91 -7.57 8.69 10.07
CA LEU A 91 -8.36 7.59 10.61
C LEU A 91 -9.21 8.12 11.76
N GLU A 92 -10.52 8.13 11.59
CA GLU A 92 -11.45 8.73 12.55
C GLU A 92 -12.05 7.69 13.50
N VAL A 93 -12.39 6.52 13.01
CA VAL A 93 -13.08 5.48 13.78
C VAL A 93 -12.51 4.11 13.47
N ILE A 94 -12.20 3.36 14.53
CA ILE A 94 -11.94 1.91 14.48
C ILE A 94 -13.03 1.27 15.33
N ALA A 95 -13.85 0.45 14.68
CA ALA A 95 -14.95 -0.24 15.37
C ALA A 95 -14.52 -1.60 15.88
#